data_b1638bcfc6e3ac9fd70350e7a9dc2ae0
#
_entry.id   b1638bcfc6e3ac9fd70350e7a9dc2ae0
#
_cell.length_a   1.000
_cell.length_b   1.000
_cell.length_c   1.000
_cell.angle_alpha   90.00
_cell.angle_beta   90.00
_cell.angle_gamma   90.00
#
_symmetry.space_group_name_H-M   'P 1'
#
loop_
_entity.id
_entity.type
_entity.pdbx_description
1 polymer ?
#
loop_
_entity_poly.entity_id
_entity_poly.type
_entity_poly.pdbx_seq_one_letter_code
_entity_poly.pdbx_strand_id
1 'polypeptide(L)'
;MKLSLFKTEFPIMLAPMAGFTDMTYRSICREHGCDFTFTEMISAKGLKYGGKSADLMETAPNERPCGIQLFGRDPDIMAEMARRICGENKGELALIDINMGCPAPKITGNGEGSALMKEPLTAARVIEAVVKASDLPVSVKFRKGWDSGHVNCVDFARMAEASGAAFVTIHGRTRDQMYSGAADWEVIAEAKAALSIPVIGNGDVTGGSSAIAMRDYTGCDGIMIARGALGNPYVFQEVKAAFAGVPYTPPSNAERLDLAIAHVRGLVAHKGPHGVIEMRKHIAYYVRGMKGASAFRTAATLAPTAEALIDLIEEYRNKISE
;
A
#
# COMPACT_ATOMS: atom_id res chain seq x y z
N MET A 1 8.45 20.14 8.26
CA MET A 1 8.30 20.51 6.83
C MET A 1 6.95 19.97 6.38
N LYS A 2 6.02 20.82 5.95
CA LYS A 2 4.71 20.34 5.44
C LYS A 2 4.97 19.58 4.14
N LEU A 3 4.43 18.37 4.02
CA LEU A 3 4.39 17.64 2.76
C LEU A 3 3.40 18.38 1.83
N SER A 4 3.87 19.42 1.14
CA SER A 4 3.06 20.19 0.16
C SER A 4 2.46 19.31 -0.94
N LEU A 5 2.95 18.07 -1.04
CA LEU A 5 2.49 17.01 -1.92
C LEU A 5 1.08 16.52 -1.57
N PHE A 6 0.71 16.52 -0.29
CA PHE A 6 -0.59 16.06 0.16
C PHE A 6 -1.51 17.25 0.45
N LYS A 7 -2.79 17.12 0.06
CA LYS A 7 -3.82 18.15 0.28
C LYS A 7 -4.25 18.27 1.75
N THR A 8 -3.67 17.47 2.64
CA THR A 8 -3.97 17.40 4.06
C THR A 8 -2.68 17.45 4.89
N GLU A 9 -2.77 17.96 6.12
CA GLU A 9 -1.63 18.02 7.04
C GLU A 9 -1.26 16.66 7.61
N PHE A 10 -2.21 15.72 7.69
CA PHE A 10 -2.01 14.36 8.18
C PHE A 10 -2.64 13.36 7.20
N PRO A 11 -1.89 12.91 6.18
CA PRO A 11 -2.43 12.03 5.14
C PRO A 11 -2.68 10.61 5.65
N ILE A 12 -3.82 10.05 5.23
CA ILE A 12 -4.20 8.66 5.44
C ILE A 12 -4.09 7.93 4.10
N MET A 13 -3.07 7.09 3.98
CA MET A 13 -2.63 6.51 2.72
C MET A 13 -2.97 5.03 2.62
N LEU A 14 -3.18 4.54 1.39
CA LEU A 14 -3.23 3.10 1.10
C LEU A 14 -1.81 2.57 0.84
N ALA A 15 -1.42 1.51 1.54
CA ALA A 15 -0.14 0.85 1.32
C ALA A 15 -0.12 0.08 -0.02
N PRO A 16 1.00 0.09 -0.75
CA PRO A 16 1.20 -0.81 -1.88
C PRO A 16 1.23 -2.27 -1.42
N MET A 17 0.34 -3.09 -1.98
CA MET A 17 0.22 -4.52 -1.67
C MET A 17 0.10 -5.33 -2.96
N ALA A 18 1.19 -6.00 -3.37
CA ALA A 18 1.23 -6.78 -4.59
C ALA A 18 0.08 -7.78 -4.69
N GLY A 19 -0.63 -7.72 -5.81
CA GLY A 19 -1.81 -8.52 -6.08
C GLY A 19 -3.11 -8.03 -5.40
N PHE A 20 -3.10 -6.93 -4.65
CA PHE A 20 -4.28 -6.38 -3.98
C PHE A 20 -4.58 -4.93 -4.33
N THR A 21 -3.56 -4.10 -4.46
CA THR A 21 -3.76 -2.66 -4.71
C THR A 21 -3.57 -2.30 -6.17
N ASP A 22 -4.25 -3.06 -7.04
CA ASP A 22 -4.38 -2.71 -8.45
C ASP A 22 -5.16 -1.39 -8.63
N MET A 23 -5.17 -0.86 -9.85
CA MET A 23 -5.80 0.42 -10.17
C MET A 23 -7.26 0.49 -9.72
N THR A 24 -8.03 -0.59 -9.92
CA THR A 24 -9.46 -0.63 -9.53
C THR A 24 -9.63 -0.50 -8.02
N TYR A 25 -8.84 -1.24 -7.23
CA TYR A 25 -8.94 -1.18 -5.78
C TYR A 25 -8.45 0.16 -5.21
N ARG A 26 -7.40 0.75 -5.79
CA ARG A 26 -6.94 2.10 -5.43
C ARG A 26 -8.01 3.15 -5.69
N SER A 27 -8.67 3.08 -6.86
CA SER A 27 -9.80 3.94 -7.20
C SER A 27 -10.92 3.86 -6.15
N ILE A 28 -11.35 2.65 -5.78
CA ILE A 28 -12.34 2.42 -4.73
C ILE A 28 -11.89 3.04 -3.39
N CYS A 29 -10.65 2.84 -2.98
CA CYS A 29 -10.14 3.44 -1.74
C CYS A 29 -10.18 4.98 -1.77
N ARG A 30 -9.88 5.59 -2.93
CA ARG A 30 -9.98 7.05 -3.12
C ARG A 30 -11.42 7.55 -2.96
N GLU A 31 -12.40 6.85 -3.51
CA GLU A 31 -13.83 7.16 -3.35
C GLU A 31 -14.27 7.11 -1.89
N HIS A 32 -13.62 6.27 -1.09
CA HIS A 32 -13.88 6.11 0.34
C HIS A 32 -12.96 6.95 1.25
N GLY A 33 -12.32 7.98 0.71
CA GLY A 33 -11.62 8.98 1.51
C GLY A 33 -10.13 8.71 1.74
N CYS A 34 -9.52 7.73 1.07
CA CYS A 34 -8.05 7.60 1.06
C CYS A 34 -7.43 8.86 0.47
N ASP A 35 -6.46 9.46 1.17
CA ASP A 35 -5.83 10.72 0.72
C ASP A 35 -4.80 10.51 -0.37
N PHE A 36 -4.10 9.36 -0.35
CA PHE A 36 -3.05 9.06 -1.31
C PHE A 36 -2.86 7.56 -1.52
N THR A 37 -2.59 7.17 -2.75
CA THR A 37 -2.37 5.79 -3.17
C THR A 37 -1.01 5.63 -3.81
N PHE A 38 -0.54 4.39 -3.84
CA PHE A 38 0.67 3.98 -4.54
C PHE A 38 0.34 2.84 -5.48
N THR A 39 0.98 2.78 -6.64
CA THR A 39 0.91 1.59 -7.49
C THR A 39 1.39 0.35 -6.72
N GLU A 40 1.07 -0.83 -7.21
CA GLU A 40 1.78 -2.03 -6.77
C GLU A 40 3.28 -1.86 -7.03
N MET A 41 4.10 -2.67 -6.34
CA MET A 41 5.56 -2.58 -6.50
C MET A 41 5.98 -3.06 -7.90
N ILE A 42 6.73 -2.25 -8.62
CA ILE A 42 7.14 -2.44 -10.00
C ILE A 42 8.64 -2.74 -10.05
N SER A 43 9.01 -3.83 -10.72
CA SER A 43 10.42 -4.16 -10.92
C SER A 43 11.08 -3.19 -11.90
N ALA A 44 12.08 -2.43 -11.47
CA ALA A 44 12.87 -1.58 -12.35
C ALA A 44 13.55 -2.41 -13.45
N LYS A 45 14.07 -3.58 -13.10
CA LYS A 45 14.64 -4.54 -14.05
C LYS A 45 13.61 -5.07 -15.03
N GLY A 46 12.38 -5.37 -14.53
CA GLY A 46 11.25 -5.78 -15.37
C GLY A 46 10.83 -4.70 -16.36
N LEU A 47 10.79 -3.44 -15.96
CA LEU A 47 10.49 -2.31 -16.87
C LEU A 47 11.56 -2.13 -17.93
N LYS A 48 12.84 -2.19 -17.54
CA LYS A 48 13.98 -2.01 -18.45
C LYS A 48 14.00 -3.05 -19.57
N TYR A 49 13.71 -4.30 -19.26
CA TYR A 49 13.81 -5.41 -20.19
C TYR A 49 12.47 -5.88 -20.79
N GLY A 50 11.42 -5.06 -20.73
CA GLY A 50 10.15 -5.31 -21.41
C GLY A 50 9.26 -6.37 -20.75
N GLY A 51 9.38 -6.56 -19.42
CA GLY A 51 8.48 -7.43 -18.65
C GLY A 51 7.06 -6.86 -18.52
N LYS A 52 6.11 -7.70 -18.05
CA LYS A 52 4.69 -7.34 -17.81
C LYS A 52 4.47 -6.27 -16.71
N SER A 53 5.55 -5.65 -16.22
CA SER A 53 5.48 -4.66 -15.14
C SER A 53 4.89 -3.31 -15.58
N ALA A 54 4.78 -3.05 -16.87
CA ALA A 54 4.24 -1.79 -17.40
C ALA A 54 2.75 -1.61 -17.04
N ASP A 55 1.96 -2.68 -17.08
CA ASP A 55 0.53 -2.66 -16.75
C ASP A 55 0.27 -2.19 -15.30
N LEU A 56 1.26 -2.38 -14.40
CA LEU A 56 1.17 -1.93 -13.02
C LEU A 56 1.35 -0.41 -12.84
N MET A 57 1.75 0.31 -13.90
CA MET A 57 1.90 1.77 -13.90
C MET A 57 0.57 2.51 -14.11
N GLU A 58 -0.46 1.80 -14.57
CA GLU A 58 -1.77 2.41 -14.86
C GLU A 58 -2.40 3.03 -13.61
N THR A 59 -3.01 4.20 -13.82
CA THR A 59 -3.61 5.02 -12.77
C THR A 59 -5.05 5.42 -13.11
N ALA A 60 -5.95 5.34 -12.14
CA ALA A 60 -7.33 5.80 -12.30
C ALA A 60 -7.41 7.34 -12.21
N PRO A 61 -8.33 8.00 -12.94
CA PRO A 61 -8.44 9.46 -12.92
C PRO A 61 -8.68 10.05 -11.52
N ASN A 62 -9.43 9.38 -10.66
CA ASN A 62 -9.75 9.85 -9.30
C ASN A 62 -8.62 9.65 -8.28
N GLU A 63 -7.59 8.87 -8.61
CA GLU A 63 -6.42 8.71 -7.74
C GLU A 63 -5.26 9.66 -8.08
N ARG A 64 -5.34 10.37 -9.20
CA ARG A 64 -4.27 11.26 -9.68
C ARG A 64 -4.21 12.58 -8.91
N PRO A 65 -3.01 13.08 -8.58
CA PRO A 65 -1.74 12.37 -8.73
C PRO A 65 -1.55 11.33 -7.62
N CYS A 66 -0.85 10.22 -7.94
CA CYS A 66 -0.52 9.14 -7.02
C CYS A 66 0.98 8.86 -6.97
N GLY A 67 1.44 7.96 -6.11
CA GLY A 67 2.83 7.49 -6.05
C GLY A 67 3.05 6.28 -6.93
N ILE A 68 4.21 6.20 -7.59
CA ILE A 68 4.67 4.97 -8.23
C ILE A 68 5.71 4.28 -7.35
N GLN A 69 5.51 2.99 -7.04
CA GLN A 69 6.47 2.25 -6.22
C GLN A 69 7.38 1.37 -7.08
N LEU A 70 8.69 1.63 -7.04
CA LEU A 70 9.72 0.83 -7.69
C LEU A 70 10.45 -0.07 -6.70
N PHE A 71 10.94 -1.22 -7.17
CA PHE A 71 11.93 -2.01 -6.46
C PHE A 71 13.07 -2.46 -7.37
N GLY A 72 14.25 -2.59 -6.80
CA GLY A 72 15.49 -3.00 -7.43
C GLY A 72 16.66 -2.74 -6.49
N ARG A 73 17.83 -3.37 -6.77
CA ARG A 73 19.06 -3.14 -6.00
C ARG A 73 20.18 -2.48 -6.81
N ASP A 74 20.00 -2.39 -8.12
CA ASP A 74 20.99 -1.80 -9.03
C ASP A 74 20.73 -0.30 -9.16
N PRO A 75 21.64 0.58 -8.70
CA PRO A 75 21.44 2.02 -8.73
C PRO A 75 21.25 2.58 -10.15
N ASP A 76 21.98 2.05 -11.13
CA ASP A 76 21.95 2.56 -12.50
C ASP A 76 20.62 2.22 -13.16
N ILE A 77 20.12 0.98 -12.98
CA ILE A 77 18.81 0.57 -13.52
C ILE A 77 17.69 1.36 -12.84
N MET A 78 17.76 1.55 -11.52
CA MET A 78 16.78 2.32 -10.77
C MET A 78 16.73 3.79 -11.24
N ALA A 79 17.89 4.41 -11.41
CA ALA A 79 18.01 5.77 -11.94
C ALA A 79 17.49 5.91 -13.39
N GLU A 80 17.82 4.94 -14.25
CA GLU A 80 17.33 4.93 -15.63
C GLU A 80 15.79 4.87 -15.69
N MET A 81 15.19 3.99 -14.88
CA MET A 81 13.73 3.88 -14.84
C MET A 81 13.07 5.10 -14.19
N ALA A 82 13.68 5.71 -13.18
CA ALA A 82 13.20 6.96 -12.61
C ALA A 82 13.16 8.09 -13.65
N ARG A 83 14.22 8.28 -14.43
CA ARG A 83 14.25 9.26 -15.55
C ARG A 83 13.16 8.98 -16.58
N ARG A 84 13.00 7.72 -16.97
CA ARG A 84 11.97 7.32 -17.93
C ARG A 84 10.57 7.65 -17.40
N ILE A 85 10.27 7.28 -16.17
CA ILE A 85 8.98 7.57 -15.51
C ILE A 85 8.71 9.07 -15.44
N CYS A 86 9.70 9.88 -15.04
CA CYS A 86 9.56 11.34 -15.00
C CYS A 86 9.32 11.92 -16.42
N GLY A 87 10.05 11.46 -17.41
CA GLY A 87 9.89 11.93 -18.81
C GLY A 87 8.56 11.54 -19.45
N GLU A 88 7.96 10.43 -19.03
CA GLU A 88 6.65 9.96 -19.51
C GLU A 88 5.49 10.52 -18.67
N ASN A 89 5.77 11.12 -17.49
CA ASN A 89 4.75 11.61 -16.56
C ASN A 89 3.99 12.83 -17.11
N LYS A 90 2.68 12.69 -17.28
CA LYS A 90 1.77 13.76 -17.72
C LYS A 90 1.03 14.44 -16.55
N GLY A 91 1.64 14.47 -15.35
CA GLY A 91 1.02 14.98 -14.14
C GLY A 91 0.16 13.96 -13.38
N GLU A 92 0.25 12.68 -13.76
CA GLU A 92 -0.48 11.59 -13.12
C GLU A 92 0.21 11.09 -11.84
N LEU A 93 1.54 11.25 -11.78
CA LEU A 93 2.37 10.84 -10.67
C LEU A 93 2.89 12.05 -9.90
N ALA A 94 2.88 11.94 -8.58
CA ALA A 94 3.35 12.96 -7.66
C ALA A 94 4.71 12.64 -7.02
N LEU A 95 5.08 11.34 -6.98
CA LEU A 95 6.34 10.89 -6.37
C LEU A 95 6.74 9.50 -6.87
N ILE A 96 8.02 9.18 -6.68
CA ILE A 96 8.57 7.83 -6.79
C ILE A 96 8.83 7.30 -5.39
N ASP A 97 8.26 6.14 -5.04
CA ASP A 97 8.54 5.43 -3.79
C ASP A 97 9.45 4.23 -4.05
N ILE A 98 10.46 4.04 -3.19
CA ILE A 98 11.39 2.91 -3.30
C ILE A 98 11.00 1.85 -2.27
N ASN A 99 10.69 0.63 -2.76
CA ASN A 99 10.39 -0.50 -1.88
C ASN A 99 11.67 -1.11 -1.32
N MET A 100 11.88 -0.95 -0.02
CA MET A 100 12.93 -1.62 0.76
C MET A 100 12.35 -2.42 1.93
N GLY A 101 11.07 -2.87 1.77
CA GLY A 101 10.34 -3.56 2.85
C GLY A 101 9.67 -4.87 2.45
N CYS A 102 9.62 -5.25 1.17
CA CYS A 102 9.00 -6.50 0.72
C CYS A 102 9.73 -7.72 1.31
N PRO A 103 9.03 -8.60 2.07
CA PRO A 103 9.65 -9.74 2.72
C PRO A 103 9.68 -11.01 1.84
N ALA A 104 9.05 -10.97 0.66
CA ALA A 104 8.85 -12.15 -0.18
C ALA A 104 10.17 -12.81 -0.60
N PRO A 105 10.33 -14.15 -0.44
CA PRO A 105 11.58 -14.85 -0.76
C PRO A 105 12.07 -14.61 -2.19
N LYS A 106 11.15 -14.53 -3.17
CA LYS A 106 11.46 -14.24 -4.57
C LYS A 106 12.14 -12.88 -4.77
N ILE A 107 11.82 -11.90 -3.91
CA ILE A 107 12.40 -10.55 -3.97
C ILE A 107 13.69 -10.50 -3.15
N THR A 108 13.63 -10.96 -1.91
CA THR A 108 14.80 -10.92 -1.00
C THR A 108 15.94 -11.84 -1.44
N GLY A 109 15.63 -12.93 -2.14
CA GLY A 109 16.62 -13.82 -2.73
C GLY A 109 17.49 -13.16 -3.80
N ASN A 110 16.97 -12.09 -4.44
CA ASN A 110 17.72 -11.26 -5.39
C ASN A 110 18.45 -10.08 -4.73
N GLY A 111 18.43 -9.99 -3.40
CA GLY A 111 19.00 -8.85 -2.66
C GLY A 111 18.15 -7.57 -2.73
N GLU A 112 16.88 -7.67 -3.12
CA GLU A 112 15.94 -6.56 -3.29
C GLU A 112 14.94 -6.48 -2.12
N GLY A 113 14.12 -5.44 -2.08
CA GLY A 113 13.14 -5.24 -1.03
C GLY A 113 13.79 -5.16 0.35
N SER A 114 13.29 -5.92 1.35
CA SER A 114 13.82 -5.87 2.71
C SER A 114 15.25 -6.43 2.85
N ALA A 115 15.80 -7.12 1.86
CA ALA A 115 17.20 -7.54 1.87
C ALA A 115 18.17 -6.34 1.86
N LEU A 116 17.76 -5.20 1.30
CA LEU A 116 18.55 -3.96 1.32
C LEU A 116 18.78 -3.42 2.73
N MET A 117 17.95 -3.77 3.72
CA MET A 117 18.19 -3.39 5.11
C MET A 117 19.46 -4.02 5.70
N LYS A 118 19.96 -5.12 5.13
CA LYS A 118 21.25 -5.72 5.50
C LYS A 118 22.44 -5.03 4.81
N GLU A 119 22.18 -4.23 3.80
CA GLU A 119 23.18 -3.57 2.96
C GLU A 119 22.92 -2.05 2.88
N PRO A 120 23.01 -1.30 4.00
CA PRO A 120 22.65 0.14 4.02
C PRO A 120 23.43 0.98 3.00
N LEU A 121 24.70 0.64 2.73
CA LEU A 121 25.51 1.33 1.71
C LEU A 121 24.98 1.12 0.29
N THR A 122 24.44 -0.06 -0.02
CA THR A 122 23.80 -0.32 -1.30
C THR A 122 22.45 0.40 -1.37
N ALA A 123 21.68 0.39 -0.28
CA ALA A 123 20.42 1.12 -0.17
C ALA A 123 20.63 2.63 -0.38
N ALA A 124 21.62 3.23 0.26
CA ALA A 124 21.98 4.64 0.09
C ALA A 124 22.25 4.98 -1.39
N ARG A 125 23.12 4.19 -2.05
CA ARG A 125 23.44 4.38 -3.48
C ARG A 125 22.20 4.30 -4.38
N VAL A 126 21.27 3.38 -4.08
CA VAL A 126 20.01 3.28 -4.83
C VAL A 126 19.15 4.53 -4.62
N ILE A 127 19.00 5.02 -3.39
CA ILE A 127 18.22 6.22 -3.07
C ILE A 127 18.84 7.44 -3.77
N GLU A 128 20.13 7.68 -3.58
CA GLU A 128 20.85 8.80 -4.18
C GLU A 128 20.74 8.82 -5.71
N ALA A 129 20.86 7.65 -6.34
CA ALA A 129 20.76 7.51 -7.78
C ALA A 129 19.35 7.85 -8.30
N VAL A 130 18.30 7.40 -7.60
CA VAL A 130 16.90 7.72 -7.96
C VAL A 130 16.61 9.19 -7.69
N VAL A 131 17.01 9.75 -6.54
CA VAL A 131 16.84 11.17 -6.20
C VAL A 131 17.49 12.06 -7.26
N LYS A 132 18.72 11.76 -7.65
CA LYS A 132 19.44 12.53 -8.68
C LYS A 132 18.80 12.42 -10.07
N ALA A 133 18.12 11.33 -10.35
CA ALA A 133 17.53 11.04 -11.65
C ALA A 133 16.08 11.48 -11.79
N SER A 134 15.42 11.86 -10.69
CA SER A 134 13.99 12.14 -10.63
C SER A 134 13.70 13.63 -10.48
N ASP A 135 12.78 14.15 -11.29
CA ASP A 135 12.17 15.48 -11.09
C ASP A 135 11.03 15.46 -10.05
N LEU A 136 10.60 14.26 -9.66
CA LEU A 136 9.59 14.04 -8.63
C LEU A 136 10.25 13.78 -7.27
N PRO A 137 9.60 14.15 -6.16
CA PRO A 137 10.05 13.73 -4.82
C PRO A 137 10.23 12.21 -4.73
N VAL A 138 11.21 11.76 -3.96
CA VAL A 138 11.48 10.33 -3.74
C VAL A 138 11.23 9.97 -2.29
N SER A 139 10.43 8.93 -2.05
CA SER A 139 10.22 8.35 -0.71
C SER A 139 10.77 6.94 -0.62
N VAL A 140 10.93 6.44 0.60
CA VAL A 140 11.41 5.08 0.85
C VAL A 140 10.50 4.38 1.83
N LYS A 141 10.01 3.18 1.47
CA LYS A 141 9.22 2.34 2.36
C LYS A 141 10.01 1.11 2.80
N PHE A 142 10.21 0.94 4.11
CA PHE A 142 11.00 -0.16 4.68
C PHE A 142 10.39 -0.73 5.97
N ARG A 143 11.05 -1.73 6.55
CA ARG A 143 10.67 -2.41 7.80
C ARG A 143 11.60 -1.98 8.95
N LYS A 144 11.28 -2.43 10.19
CA LYS A 144 12.13 -2.12 11.33
C LYS A 144 13.50 -2.82 11.31
N GLY A 145 13.64 -3.87 10.49
CA GLY A 145 14.88 -4.64 10.38
C GLY A 145 14.68 -5.95 9.61
N TRP A 146 15.74 -6.73 9.49
CA TRP A 146 15.73 -8.04 8.84
C TRP A 146 15.09 -9.12 9.74
N ASP A 147 15.59 -9.25 10.95
CA ASP A 147 15.12 -10.16 12.00
C ASP A 147 15.27 -9.50 13.38
N SER A 148 14.96 -10.22 14.45
CA SER A 148 15.03 -9.69 15.82
C SER A 148 16.45 -9.34 16.28
N GLY A 149 17.48 -9.94 15.72
CA GLY A 149 18.89 -9.63 16.00
C GLY A 149 19.45 -8.49 15.15
N HIS A 150 18.72 -8.08 14.10
CA HIS A 150 19.16 -7.09 13.13
C HIS A 150 18.06 -6.03 12.91
N VAL A 151 17.73 -5.33 14.00
CA VAL A 151 16.83 -4.17 14.00
C VAL A 151 17.67 -2.91 13.82
N ASN A 152 17.53 -2.23 12.68
CA ASN A 152 18.32 -1.04 12.33
C ASN A 152 17.48 0.11 11.79
N CYS A 153 16.21 0.17 12.19
CA CYS A 153 15.20 1.11 11.67
C CYS A 153 15.67 2.56 11.69
N VAL A 154 16.14 3.05 12.84
CA VAL A 154 16.50 4.46 13.03
C VAL A 154 17.71 4.84 12.18
N ASP A 155 18.76 4.03 12.18
CA ASP A 155 19.95 4.28 11.38
C ASP A 155 19.67 4.20 9.89
N PHE A 156 18.80 3.26 9.48
CA PHE A 156 18.34 3.14 8.10
C PHE A 156 17.51 4.36 7.67
N ALA A 157 16.67 4.88 8.56
CA ALA A 157 15.89 6.07 8.34
C ALA A 157 16.79 7.33 8.17
N ARG A 158 17.80 7.49 9.04
CA ARG A 158 18.80 8.57 8.92
C ARG A 158 19.61 8.47 7.62
N MET A 159 19.98 7.27 7.24
CA MET A 159 20.65 7.02 5.96
C MET A 159 19.76 7.43 4.79
N ALA A 160 18.46 7.07 4.80
CA ALA A 160 17.53 7.43 3.74
C ALA A 160 17.34 8.96 3.65
N GLU A 161 17.23 9.66 4.79
CA GLU A 161 17.20 11.13 4.83
C GLU A 161 18.48 11.75 4.25
N ALA A 162 19.64 11.27 4.68
CA ALA A 162 20.94 11.75 4.19
C ALA A 162 21.13 11.51 2.68
N SER A 163 20.51 10.45 2.14
CA SER A 163 20.51 10.12 0.70
C SER A 163 19.47 10.91 -0.11
N GLY A 164 18.72 11.84 0.53
CA GLY A 164 17.80 12.76 -0.14
C GLY A 164 16.35 12.30 -0.22
N ALA A 165 15.92 11.31 0.57
CA ALA A 165 14.52 10.94 0.65
C ALA A 165 13.66 12.12 1.16
N ALA A 166 12.52 12.39 0.50
CA ALA A 166 11.60 13.44 0.88
C ALA A 166 10.76 13.08 2.12
N PHE A 167 10.49 11.81 2.32
CA PHE A 167 9.88 11.22 3.52
C PHE A 167 10.14 9.72 3.57
N VAL A 168 9.87 9.09 4.71
CA VAL A 168 9.99 7.65 4.89
C VAL A 168 8.68 7.05 5.38
N THR A 169 8.39 5.81 4.97
CA THR A 169 7.28 5.01 5.51
C THR A 169 7.85 3.79 6.23
N ILE A 170 7.54 3.64 7.51
CA ILE A 170 8.13 2.59 8.37
C ILE A 170 7.06 1.58 8.77
N HIS A 171 7.27 0.31 8.38
CA HIS A 171 6.48 -0.81 8.91
C HIS A 171 7.17 -1.37 10.16
N GLY A 172 6.50 -1.30 11.31
CA GLY A 172 7.03 -1.70 12.62
C GLY A 172 7.26 -3.20 12.81
N ARG A 173 7.45 -4.00 11.76
CA ARG A 173 7.81 -5.43 11.81
C ARG A 173 9.12 -5.70 11.11
N THR A 174 9.85 -6.73 11.56
CA THR A 174 10.99 -7.24 10.81
C THR A 174 10.54 -8.02 9.57
N ARG A 175 11.49 -8.32 8.69
CA ARG A 175 11.23 -9.20 7.52
C ARG A 175 10.75 -10.58 7.96
N ASP A 176 11.38 -11.18 8.98
CA ASP A 176 11.05 -12.52 9.46
C ASP A 176 9.66 -12.61 10.09
N GLN A 177 9.22 -11.56 10.76
CA GLN A 177 7.87 -11.50 11.28
C GLN A 177 6.82 -11.58 10.17
N MET A 178 7.15 -11.20 8.94
CA MET A 178 6.17 -11.08 7.87
C MET A 178 4.95 -10.25 8.32
N TYR A 179 3.92 -10.93 8.83
CA TYR A 179 2.70 -10.32 9.36
C TYR A 179 2.32 -10.84 10.75
N SER A 180 3.17 -11.67 11.38
CA SER A 180 2.94 -12.24 12.71
C SER A 180 3.29 -11.26 13.82
N GLY A 181 2.75 -11.50 15.02
CA GLY A 181 2.94 -10.63 16.19
C GLY A 181 2.35 -9.23 15.99
N ALA A 182 2.71 -8.29 16.86
CA ALA A 182 2.34 -6.88 16.75
C ALA A 182 3.40 -6.07 16.01
N ALA A 183 2.97 -4.99 15.34
CA ALA A 183 3.87 -3.97 14.84
C ALA A 183 4.43 -3.17 16.04
N ASP A 184 5.73 -3.00 16.05
CA ASP A 184 6.45 -2.23 17.04
C ASP A 184 6.37 -0.74 16.66
N TRP A 185 5.57 0.01 17.39
CA TRP A 185 5.39 1.44 17.15
C TRP A 185 6.48 2.28 17.80
N GLU A 186 7.23 1.73 18.79
CA GLU A 186 8.35 2.44 19.42
C GLU A 186 9.42 2.82 18.40
N VAL A 187 9.80 1.90 17.51
CA VAL A 187 10.80 2.20 16.48
C VAL A 187 10.34 3.28 15.47
N ILE A 188 9.00 3.46 15.33
CA ILE A 188 8.45 4.55 14.51
C ILE A 188 8.59 5.88 15.25
N ALA A 189 8.29 5.89 16.57
CA ALA A 189 8.48 7.06 17.43
C ALA A 189 9.95 7.48 17.50
N GLU A 190 10.86 6.52 17.70
CA GLU A 190 12.30 6.77 17.70
C GLU A 190 12.80 7.37 16.37
N ALA A 191 12.34 6.80 15.23
CA ALA A 191 12.67 7.33 13.91
C ALA A 191 12.10 8.74 13.73
N LYS A 192 10.85 8.99 14.17
CA LYS A 192 10.25 10.33 14.11
C LYS A 192 11.03 11.36 14.92
N ALA A 193 11.51 10.98 16.10
CA ALA A 193 12.34 11.85 16.92
C ALA A 193 13.74 12.12 16.32
N ALA A 194 14.23 11.20 15.49
CA ALA A 194 15.59 11.25 14.93
C ALA A 194 15.70 11.96 13.58
N LEU A 195 14.57 12.20 12.88
CA LEU A 195 14.53 12.72 11.51
C LEU A 195 13.95 14.13 11.44
N SER A 196 14.38 14.90 10.45
CA SER A 196 13.79 16.19 10.07
C SER A 196 12.75 16.06 8.96
N ILE A 197 12.82 15.01 8.15
CA ILE A 197 11.84 14.69 7.13
C ILE A 197 10.61 13.99 7.74
N PRO A 198 9.44 14.05 7.08
CA PRO A 198 8.25 13.36 7.55
C PRO A 198 8.41 11.84 7.66
N VAL A 199 7.76 11.28 8.69
CA VAL A 199 7.69 9.84 8.96
C VAL A 199 6.23 9.38 8.86
N ILE A 200 5.95 8.41 8.00
CA ILE A 200 4.64 7.79 7.84
C ILE A 200 4.62 6.47 8.60
N GLY A 201 3.71 6.35 9.57
CA GLY A 201 3.54 5.14 10.37
C GLY A 201 2.78 4.05 9.61
N ASN A 202 3.25 2.80 9.68
CA ASN A 202 2.59 1.66 9.05
C ASN A 202 2.64 0.41 9.96
N GLY A 203 1.51 -0.27 10.08
CA GLY A 203 1.34 -1.53 10.81
C GLY A 203 0.22 -1.47 11.82
N ASP A 204 -0.67 -2.46 11.75
CA ASP A 204 -1.78 -2.74 12.67
C ASP A 204 -2.83 -1.63 12.83
N VAL A 205 -2.89 -0.68 11.91
CA VAL A 205 -4.02 0.25 11.80
C VAL A 205 -5.15 -0.46 11.07
N THR A 206 -6.29 -0.65 11.77
CA THR A 206 -7.47 -1.38 11.29
C THR A 206 -8.77 -0.60 11.44
N GLY A 207 -8.73 0.62 11.98
CA GLY A 207 -9.87 1.50 12.20
C GLY A 207 -9.47 2.77 12.94
N GLY A 208 -10.46 3.60 13.28
CA GLY A 208 -10.26 4.91 13.89
C GLY A 208 -9.46 4.89 15.19
N SER A 209 -9.80 4.00 16.12
CA SER A 209 -9.11 3.91 17.42
C SER A 209 -7.64 3.57 17.28
N SER A 210 -7.28 2.61 16.40
CA SER A 210 -5.88 2.24 16.16
C SER A 210 -5.11 3.32 15.40
N ALA A 211 -5.79 4.11 14.58
CA ALA A 211 -5.18 5.25 13.88
C ALA A 211 -4.84 6.39 14.86
N ILE A 212 -5.77 6.73 15.77
CA ILE A 212 -5.52 7.71 16.84
C ILE A 212 -4.36 7.23 17.72
N ALA A 213 -4.39 5.96 18.17
CA ALA A 213 -3.35 5.40 19.01
C ALA A 213 -1.96 5.45 18.32
N MET A 214 -1.85 5.12 17.03
CA MET A 214 -0.59 5.22 16.29
C MET A 214 -0.10 6.66 16.23
N ARG A 215 -0.97 7.61 15.84
CA ARG A 215 -0.60 9.03 15.76
C ARG A 215 -0.08 9.55 17.12
N ASP A 216 -0.85 9.31 18.17
CA ASP A 216 -0.58 9.88 19.49
C ASP A 216 0.64 9.24 20.16
N TYR A 217 0.87 7.94 19.92
CA TYR A 217 2.04 7.23 20.45
C TYR A 217 3.33 7.58 19.71
N THR A 218 3.27 7.64 18.35
CA THR A 218 4.48 7.76 17.54
C THR A 218 4.83 9.19 17.16
N GLY A 219 3.86 10.10 17.18
CA GLY A 219 4.02 11.46 16.63
C GLY A 219 4.28 11.50 15.12
N CYS A 220 3.99 10.41 14.39
CA CYS A 220 4.20 10.35 12.94
C CYS A 220 3.40 11.43 12.19
N ASP A 221 3.82 11.76 10.98
CA ASP A 221 3.24 12.84 10.16
C ASP A 221 2.11 12.36 9.23
N GLY A 222 1.80 11.08 9.25
CA GLY A 222 0.72 10.45 8.50
C GLY A 222 0.69 8.94 8.75
N ILE A 223 -0.36 8.28 8.26
CA ILE A 223 -0.57 6.84 8.45
C ILE A 223 -0.76 6.17 7.11
N MET A 224 -0.12 5.00 6.96
CA MET A 224 -0.32 4.14 5.81
C MET A 224 -1.03 2.85 6.24
N ILE A 225 -2.24 2.61 5.70
CA ILE A 225 -3.07 1.45 6.00
C ILE A 225 -2.85 0.37 4.95
N ALA A 226 -2.58 -0.85 5.38
CA ALA A 226 -2.42 -2.01 4.53
C ALA A 226 -3.61 -2.99 4.69
N ARG A 227 -3.41 -4.08 5.42
CA ARG A 227 -4.40 -5.15 5.61
C ARG A 227 -5.73 -4.68 6.21
N GLY A 228 -5.73 -3.58 6.96
CA GLY A 228 -6.95 -2.98 7.50
C GLY A 228 -7.92 -2.48 6.42
N ALA A 229 -7.40 -2.14 5.24
CA ALA A 229 -8.22 -1.71 4.11
C ALA A 229 -8.79 -2.88 3.29
N LEU A 230 -8.22 -4.10 3.35
CA LEU A 230 -8.65 -5.22 2.51
C LEU A 230 -10.11 -5.61 2.76
N GLY A 231 -10.95 -5.51 1.72
CA GLY A 231 -12.39 -5.69 1.79
C GLY A 231 -13.12 -4.65 2.67
N ASN A 232 -12.41 -3.61 3.10
CA ASN A 232 -12.91 -2.55 3.95
C ASN A 232 -12.31 -1.18 3.56
N PRO A 233 -12.55 -0.66 2.36
CA PRO A 233 -12.08 0.69 2.00
C PRO A 233 -12.75 1.78 2.84
N TYR A 234 -13.86 1.50 3.51
CA TYR A 234 -14.52 2.40 4.46
C TYR A 234 -13.63 2.78 5.67
N VAL A 235 -12.55 2.04 5.93
CA VAL A 235 -11.59 2.35 6.99
C VAL A 235 -11.02 3.76 6.87
N PHE A 236 -10.89 4.31 5.67
CA PHE A 236 -10.41 5.68 5.46
C PHE A 236 -11.41 6.71 5.98
N GLN A 237 -12.72 6.51 5.73
CA GLN A 237 -13.79 7.36 6.27
C GLN A 237 -13.86 7.24 7.79
N GLU A 238 -13.78 6.02 8.34
CA GLU A 238 -13.74 5.76 9.78
C GLU A 238 -12.60 6.50 10.46
N VAL A 239 -11.38 6.40 9.91
CA VAL A 239 -10.20 7.07 10.47
C VAL A 239 -10.35 8.60 10.41
N LYS A 240 -10.88 9.14 9.32
CA LYS A 240 -11.14 10.59 9.21
C LYS A 240 -12.18 11.07 10.22
N ALA A 241 -13.26 10.33 10.38
CA ALA A 241 -14.29 10.64 11.37
C ALA A 241 -13.69 10.63 12.80
N ALA A 242 -12.88 9.62 13.11
CA ALA A 242 -12.21 9.52 14.40
C ALA A 242 -11.26 10.70 14.65
N PHE A 243 -10.48 11.14 13.67
CA PHE A 243 -9.60 12.30 13.79
C PHE A 243 -10.38 13.62 13.92
N ALA A 244 -11.54 13.71 13.30
CA ALA A 244 -12.44 14.85 13.42
C ALA A 244 -13.28 14.84 14.72
N GLY A 245 -13.25 13.74 15.49
CA GLY A 245 -14.07 13.59 16.71
C GLY A 245 -15.57 13.50 16.40
N VAL A 246 -15.96 13.06 15.20
CA VAL A 246 -17.36 12.92 14.81
C VAL A 246 -17.79 11.44 14.79
N PRO A 247 -19.08 11.15 15.06
CA PRO A 247 -19.59 9.78 14.99
C PRO A 247 -19.39 9.17 13.60
N TYR A 248 -19.07 7.88 13.56
CA TYR A 248 -18.97 7.09 12.35
C TYR A 248 -19.96 5.92 12.42
N THR A 249 -20.73 5.74 11.34
CA THR A 249 -21.60 4.57 11.19
C THR A 249 -20.93 3.60 10.24
N PRO A 250 -20.55 2.40 10.68
CA PRO A 250 -19.96 1.37 9.81
C PRO A 250 -20.94 0.97 8.71
N PRO A 251 -20.45 0.55 7.53
CA PRO A 251 -21.29 0.06 6.47
C PRO A 251 -22.02 -1.23 6.91
N SER A 252 -23.25 -1.37 6.46
CA SER A 252 -24.02 -2.60 6.59
C SER A 252 -23.37 -3.73 5.77
N ASN A 253 -23.76 -4.97 6.05
CA ASN A 253 -23.33 -6.11 5.23
C ASN A 253 -23.79 -5.98 3.77
N ALA A 254 -24.97 -5.40 3.53
CA ALA A 254 -25.48 -5.14 2.18
C ALA A 254 -24.58 -4.16 1.42
N GLU A 255 -24.23 -3.02 2.02
CA GLU A 255 -23.34 -2.03 1.40
C GLU A 255 -21.95 -2.60 1.12
N ARG A 256 -21.41 -3.45 2.00
CA ARG A 256 -20.14 -4.14 1.76
C ARG A 256 -20.21 -5.11 0.58
N LEU A 257 -21.33 -5.80 0.38
CA LEU A 257 -21.53 -6.72 -0.74
C LEU A 257 -21.81 -5.96 -2.05
N ASP A 258 -22.54 -4.86 -1.99
CA ASP A 258 -22.73 -3.97 -3.15
C ASP A 258 -21.40 -3.40 -3.64
N LEU A 259 -20.52 -3.02 -2.71
CA LEU A 259 -19.15 -2.61 -3.05
C LEU A 259 -18.32 -3.76 -3.63
N ALA A 260 -18.49 -5.00 -3.15
CA ALA A 260 -17.85 -6.16 -3.74
C ALA A 260 -18.30 -6.38 -5.19
N ILE A 261 -19.58 -6.20 -5.49
CA ILE A 261 -20.12 -6.27 -6.87
C ILE A 261 -19.50 -5.16 -7.74
N ALA A 262 -19.44 -3.93 -7.24
CA ALA A 262 -18.78 -2.83 -7.94
C ALA A 262 -17.31 -3.13 -8.24
N HIS A 263 -16.60 -3.74 -7.28
CA HIS A 263 -15.21 -4.16 -7.46
C HIS A 263 -15.07 -5.27 -8.54
N VAL A 264 -15.95 -6.29 -8.54
CA VAL A 264 -15.99 -7.30 -9.63
C VAL A 264 -16.10 -6.62 -10.98
N ARG A 265 -17.09 -5.73 -11.14
CA ARG A 265 -17.33 -5.02 -12.40
C ARG A 265 -16.13 -4.17 -12.83
N GLY A 266 -15.52 -3.44 -11.90
CA GLY A 266 -14.34 -2.63 -12.16
C GLY A 266 -13.12 -3.45 -12.58
N LEU A 267 -12.85 -4.58 -11.90
CA LEU A 267 -11.76 -5.49 -12.26
C LEU A 267 -11.94 -6.10 -13.64
N VAL A 268 -13.16 -6.52 -13.97
CA VAL A 268 -13.43 -7.11 -15.29
C VAL A 268 -13.39 -6.06 -16.39
N ALA A 269 -13.87 -4.85 -16.13
CA ALA A 269 -13.73 -3.74 -17.09
C ALA A 269 -12.27 -3.39 -17.38
N HIS A 270 -11.40 -3.48 -16.35
CA HIS A 270 -9.97 -3.17 -16.48
C HIS A 270 -9.14 -4.33 -17.05
N LYS A 271 -9.37 -5.57 -16.55
CA LYS A 271 -8.51 -6.73 -16.83
C LYS A 271 -9.19 -7.84 -17.65
N GLY A 272 -10.41 -7.56 -18.14
CA GLY A 272 -11.21 -8.56 -18.84
C GLY A 272 -11.55 -9.76 -17.94
N PRO A 273 -11.78 -10.96 -18.52
CA PRO A 273 -12.17 -12.17 -17.77
C PRO A 273 -11.19 -12.56 -16.66
N HIS A 274 -9.91 -12.16 -16.78
CA HIS A 274 -8.91 -12.45 -15.74
C HIS A 274 -9.22 -11.75 -14.41
N GLY A 275 -9.93 -10.62 -14.44
CA GLY A 275 -10.38 -9.90 -13.25
C GLY A 275 -11.20 -10.74 -12.28
N VAL A 276 -11.96 -11.72 -12.79
CA VAL A 276 -12.72 -12.69 -11.96
C VAL A 276 -11.79 -13.54 -11.09
N ILE A 277 -10.68 -14.01 -11.67
CA ILE A 277 -9.69 -14.81 -10.96
C ILE A 277 -9.03 -13.98 -9.85
N GLU A 278 -8.72 -12.74 -10.15
CA GLU A 278 -8.13 -11.83 -9.17
C GLU A 278 -9.12 -11.46 -8.06
N MET A 279 -10.40 -11.32 -8.36
CA MET A 279 -11.44 -11.02 -7.38
C MET A 279 -11.59 -12.10 -6.30
N ARG A 280 -11.28 -13.37 -6.59
CA ARG A 280 -11.38 -14.49 -5.64
C ARG A 280 -10.65 -14.24 -4.32
N LYS A 281 -9.49 -13.59 -4.35
CA LYS A 281 -8.74 -13.22 -3.14
C LYS A 281 -9.38 -12.05 -2.39
N HIS A 282 -9.98 -11.08 -3.10
CA HIS A 282 -10.63 -9.92 -2.50
C HIS A 282 -11.95 -10.27 -1.81
N ILE A 283 -12.75 -11.14 -2.44
CA ILE A 283 -14.07 -11.49 -1.93
C ILE A 283 -14.02 -12.09 -0.52
N ALA A 284 -12.96 -12.82 -0.20
CA ALA A 284 -12.76 -13.41 1.12
C ALA A 284 -12.67 -12.34 2.23
N TYR A 285 -12.19 -11.14 1.91
CA TYR A 285 -12.10 -10.03 2.84
C TYR A 285 -13.43 -9.29 2.97
N TYR A 286 -14.18 -9.09 1.89
CA TYR A 286 -15.48 -8.43 1.90
C TYR A 286 -16.48 -9.12 2.83
N VAL A 287 -16.48 -10.45 2.86
CA VAL A 287 -17.43 -11.26 3.65
C VAL A 287 -16.94 -11.60 5.07
N ARG A 288 -15.80 -11.04 5.50
CA ARG A 288 -15.24 -11.34 6.81
C ARG A 288 -16.24 -10.97 7.92
N GLY A 289 -16.52 -11.93 8.83
CA GLY A 289 -17.43 -11.76 9.96
C GLY A 289 -18.89 -11.96 9.62
N MET A 290 -19.28 -12.21 8.37
CA MET A 290 -20.66 -12.46 7.98
C MET A 290 -21.07 -13.92 8.23
N LYS A 291 -22.34 -14.15 8.55
CA LYS A 291 -22.93 -15.49 8.75
C LYS A 291 -22.84 -16.29 7.42
N GLY A 292 -22.32 -17.52 7.48
CA GLY A 292 -22.20 -18.37 6.29
C GLY A 292 -21.02 -18.03 5.36
N ALA A 293 -20.15 -17.09 5.71
CA ALA A 293 -19.04 -16.64 4.87
C ALA A 293 -18.10 -17.76 4.39
N SER A 294 -17.94 -18.86 5.16
CA SER A 294 -17.07 -19.97 4.77
C SER A 294 -17.59 -20.68 3.52
N ALA A 295 -18.87 -21.08 3.53
CA ALA A 295 -19.52 -21.74 2.38
C ALA A 295 -19.55 -20.81 1.16
N PHE A 296 -19.89 -19.54 1.37
CA PHE A 296 -19.89 -18.55 0.31
C PHE A 296 -18.50 -18.39 -0.35
N ARG A 297 -17.41 -18.28 0.45
CA ARG A 297 -16.05 -18.19 -0.10
C ARG A 297 -15.70 -19.36 -0.99
N THR A 298 -16.08 -20.58 -0.59
CA THR A 298 -15.85 -21.79 -1.39
C THR A 298 -16.57 -21.69 -2.74
N ALA A 299 -17.85 -21.31 -2.75
CA ALA A 299 -18.61 -21.13 -3.99
C ALA A 299 -18.01 -20.01 -4.87
N ALA A 300 -17.69 -18.87 -4.29
CA ALA A 300 -17.14 -17.71 -5.00
C ALA A 300 -15.78 -18.01 -5.68
N THR A 301 -14.94 -18.86 -5.07
CA THR A 301 -13.66 -19.27 -5.71
C THR A 301 -13.83 -20.16 -6.94
N LEU A 302 -15.00 -20.76 -7.11
CA LEU A 302 -15.33 -21.62 -8.25
C LEU A 302 -16.10 -20.88 -9.35
N ALA A 303 -16.55 -19.66 -9.11
CA ALA A 303 -17.30 -18.88 -10.09
C ALA A 303 -16.49 -18.72 -11.40
N PRO A 304 -17.05 -19.15 -12.56
CA PRO A 304 -16.32 -19.13 -13.82
C PRO A 304 -16.32 -17.75 -14.50
N THR A 305 -17.33 -16.93 -14.27
CA THR A 305 -17.53 -15.62 -14.91
C THR A 305 -17.89 -14.55 -13.89
N ALA A 306 -17.83 -13.29 -14.32
CA ALA A 306 -18.25 -12.16 -13.50
C ALA A 306 -19.72 -12.24 -13.11
N GLU A 307 -20.57 -12.57 -14.06
CA GLU A 307 -22.02 -12.72 -13.88
C GLU A 307 -22.30 -13.78 -12.80
N ALA A 308 -21.72 -14.97 -12.94
CA ALA A 308 -21.88 -16.05 -11.96
C ALA A 308 -21.39 -15.63 -10.55
N LEU A 309 -20.30 -14.86 -10.46
CA LEU A 309 -19.82 -14.35 -9.17
C LEU A 309 -20.76 -13.30 -8.59
N ILE A 310 -21.29 -12.40 -9.42
CA ILE A 310 -22.24 -11.35 -9.01
C ILE A 310 -23.53 -12.00 -8.52
N ASP A 311 -24.10 -12.96 -9.27
CA ASP A 311 -25.29 -13.70 -8.87
C ASP A 311 -25.12 -14.38 -7.50
N LEU A 312 -23.97 -15.02 -7.27
CA LEU A 312 -23.63 -15.61 -5.96
C LEU A 312 -23.58 -14.57 -4.84
N ILE A 313 -23.04 -13.37 -5.10
CA ILE A 313 -22.98 -12.30 -4.12
C ILE A 313 -24.40 -11.79 -3.80
N GLU A 314 -25.25 -11.63 -4.81
CA GLU A 314 -26.63 -11.18 -4.66
C GLU A 314 -27.48 -12.21 -3.89
N GLU A 315 -27.37 -13.49 -4.21
CA GLU A 315 -28.02 -14.57 -3.46
C GLU A 315 -27.57 -14.58 -1.99
N TYR A 316 -26.27 -14.44 -1.76
CA TYR A 316 -25.72 -14.40 -0.41
C TYR A 316 -26.22 -13.18 0.37
N ARG A 317 -26.28 -11.99 -0.28
CA ARG A 317 -26.81 -10.74 0.30
C ARG A 317 -28.26 -10.95 0.77
N ASN A 318 -29.09 -11.55 -0.06
CA ASN A 318 -30.49 -11.82 0.26
C ASN A 318 -30.63 -12.75 1.48
N LYS A 319 -29.86 -13.83 1.53
CA LYS A 319 -29.86 -14.80 2.63
C LYS A 319 -29.41 -14.25 3.99
N ILE A 320 -28.55 -13.23 4.03
CA ILE A 320 -28.10 -12.65 5.30
C ILE A 320 -28.93 -11.46 5.74
N SER A 321 -29.84 -10.97 4.90
CA SER A 321 -30.80 -9.90 5.22
C SER A 321 -32.08 -10.44 5.85
N GLU A 322 -32.31 -11.76 5.73
CA GLU A 322 -33.36 -12.55 6.42
C GLU A 322 -32.87 -12.97 7.82
#